data_b719cc8188c83298062454cd519af074
#
_entry.id   b719cc8188c83298062454cd519af074
#
_cell.length_a   1.000
_cell.length_b   1.000
_cell.length_c   1.000
_cell.angle_alpha   90.00
_cell.angle_beta   90.00
_cell.angle_gamma   90.00
#
_symmetry.space_group_name_H-M   'P 1'
#
loop_
_entity.id
_entity.type
_entity.pdbx_description
1 polymer ?
#
loop_
_entity_poly.entity_id
_entity_poly.type
_entity_poly.pdbx_seq_one_letter_code
_entity_poly.pdbx_strand_id
1 'polypeptide(L)'
;MNALSGVATLNTAASSRVVQLSDTHLMCEPGGQLLGVDTDRSLAAVCRLVAAHGPIDALLLTGDLAGDEAEDAYGRLGEALVSLGAPSFWLPGNHDAIWSDDHPLKWHFKRTVRLPHWDILMLNTQHPGAVAGYLADSEIEALEQAVEHAQTTGRPLLVATHHPLMPVGCEWLDEIGAENAQAALQRLVPLSERAV
;
A
#
# COMPACT_ATOMS: atom_id res chain seq x y z
N MET A 1 13.21 -9.78 -6.03
CA MET A 1 13.77 -9.07 -4.85
C MET A 1 12.70 -8.12 -4.36
N ASN A 2 12.51 -8.03 -3.07
CA ASN A 2 11.42 -7.23 -2.50
C ASN A 2 11.89 -5.78 -2.30
N ALA A 3 11.30 -4.84 -3.02
CA ALA A 3 11.67 -3.42 -2.92
C ALA A 3 11.25 -2.75 -1.59
N LEU A 4 10.33 -3.36 -0.83
CA LEU A 4 9.90 -2.80 0.45
C LEU A 4 10.98 -3.02 1.52
N SER A 5 11.52 -1.94 2.07
CA SER A 5 12.59 -2.01 3.07
C SER A 5 12.57 -0.85 4.06
N GLY A 6 13.15 -1.08 5.24
CA GLY A 6 13.36 -0.06 6.25
C GLY A 6 12.10 0.45 6.95
N VAL A 7 12.30 1.37 7.87
CA VAL A 7 11.26 1.98 8.71
C VAL A 7 11.23 3.48 8.47
N ALA A 8 10.04 4.04 8.23
CA ALA A 8 9.80 5.47 8.30
C ALA A 8 9.14 5.80 9.64
N THR A 9 9.64 6.80 10.36
CA THR A 9 9.04 7.26 11.61
C THR A 9 8.51 8.67 11.44
N LEU A 10 7.23 8.87 11.73
CA LEU A 10 6.55 10.15 11.63
C LEU A 10 6.23 10.69 13.03
N ASN A 11 6.60 11.93 13.28
CA ASN A 11 6.26 12.65 14.49
C ASN A 11 5.06 13.54 14.22
N THR A 12 3.87 13.02 14.45
CA THR A 12 2.62 13.75 14.28
C THR A 12 2.07 14.21 15.66
N ALA A 13 0.98 14.98 15.63
CA ALA A 13 0.26 15.35 16.84
C ALA A 13 -0.37 14.11 17.54
N ALA A 14 -1.12 14.32 18.60
CA ALA A 14 -1.75 13.25 19.39
C ALA A 14 -2.71 12.34 18.58
N SER A 15 -3.21 12.82 17.44
CA SER A 15 -3.95 12.01 16.46
C SER A 15 -3.27 12.08 15.13
N SER A 16 -3.25 10.96 14.39
CA SER A 16 -2.69 10.87 13.04
C SER A 16 -3.80 10.62 12.02
N ARG A 17 -3.80 11.40 10.94
CA ARG A 17 -4.69 11.20 9.80
C ARG A 17 -3.92 10.56 8.68
N VAL A 18 -4.25 9.31 8.39
CA VAL A 18 -3.70 8.54 7.27
C VAL A 18 -4.78 8.43 6.19
N VAL A 19 -4.40 8.66 4.94
CA VAL A 19 -5.27 8.48 3.79
C VAL A 19 -4.71 7.35 2.93
N GLN A 20 -5.57 6.41 2.54
CA GLN A 20 -5.24 5.36 1.59
C GLN A 20 -5.80 5.74 0.22
N LEU A 21 -4.98 5.59 -0.81
CA LEU A 21 -5.36 5.62 -2.23
C LEU A 21 -4.90 4.31 -2.86
N SER A 22 -5.74 3.74 -3.72
CA SER A 22 -5.47 2.47 -4.41
C SER A 22 -5.97 2.54 -5.83
N ASP A 23 -5.46 1.68 -6.69
CA ASP A 23 -6.00 1.43 -8.03
C ASP A 23 -6.10 2.72 -8.88
N THR A 24 -5.04 3.53 -8.86
CA THR A 24 -4.99 4.76 -9.65
C THR A 24 -4.83 4.51 -11.13
N HIS A 25 -4.23 3.37 -11.50
CA HIS A 25 -4.04 2.90 -12.88
C HIS A 25 -3.63 4.02 -13.85
N LEU A 26 -2.67 4.86 -13.46
CA LEU A 26 -2.20 5.90 -14.36
C LEU A 26 -1.60 5.27 -15.61
N MET A 27 -2.12 5.63 -16.77
CA MET A 27 -1.66 5.10 -18.05
C MET A 27 -0.31 5.69 -18.44
N CYS A 28 0.42 5.08 -19.37
CA CYS A 28 1.70 5.56 -19.87
C CYS A 28 1.58 7.02 -20.34
N GLU A 29 0.63 7.30 -21.20
CA GLU A 29 0.42 8.66 -21.74
C GLU A 29 -0.49 9.48 -20.81
N PRO A 30 -0.16 10.79 -20.61
CA PRO A 30 -1.05 11.69 -19.87
C PRO A 30 -2.45 11.77 -20.48
N GLY A 31 -3.48 11.68 -19.62
CA GLY A 31 -4.88 11.65 -20.05
C GLY A 31 -5.32 10.32 -20.64
N GLY A 32 -4.49 9.27 -20.49
CA GLY A 32 -4.86 7.91 -20.85
C GLY A 32 -6.09 7.42 -20.09
N GLN A 33 -6.83 6.50 -20.70
CA GLN A 33 -8.11 6.06 -20.16
C GLN A 33 -8.12 4.57 -19.83
N LEU A 34 -8.68 4.24 -18.68
CA LEU A 34 -9.06 2.88 -18.32
C LEU A 34 -10.60 2.79 -18.33
N LEU A 35 -11.15 1.89 -19.13
CA LEU A 35 -12.61 1.70 -19.29
C LEU A 35 -13.37 3.02 -19.56
N GLY A 36 -12.76 3.94 -20.32
CA GLY A 36 -13.36 5.23 -20.67
C GLY A 36 -13.20 6.33 -19.62
N VAL A 37 -12.50 6.06 -18.52
CA VAL A 37 -12.18 7.03 -17.47
C VAL A 37 -10.75 7.52 -17.64
N ASP A 38 -10.56 8.85 -17.78
CA ASP A 38 -9.26 9.52 -17.73
C ASP A 38 -8.71 9.39 -16.30
N THR A 39 -7.63 8.61 -16.16
CA THR A 39 -7.09 8.25 -14.85
C THR A 39 -6.35 9.40 -14.17
N ASP A 40 -5.65 10.26 -14.93
CA ASP A 40 -5.02 11.47 -14.39
C ASP A 40 -6.06 12.45 -13.84
N ARG A 41 -7.14 12.66 -14.59
CA ARG A 41 -8.25 13.54 -14.16
C ARG A 41 -8.98 12.97 -12.94
N SER A 42 -9.16 11.66 -12.89
CA SER A 42 -9.73 10.97 -11.73
C SER A 42 -8.87 11.17 -10.49
N LEU A 43 -7.57 10.89 -10.58
CA LEU A 43 -6.62 11.11 -9.48
C LEU A 43 -6.62 12.58 -9.02
N ALA A 44 -6.57 13.54 -9.94
CA ALA A 44 -6.62 14.96 -9.60
C ALA A 44 -7.93 15.34 -8.86
N ALA A 45 -9.06 14.72 -9.18
CA ALA A 45 -10.31 14.95 -8.48
C ALA A 45 -10.25 14.39 -7.04
N VAL A 46 -9.70 13.20 -6.86
CA VAL A 46 -9.48 12.57 -5.55
C VAL A 46 -8.54 13.42 -4.70
N CYS A 47 -7.39 13.87 -5.25
CA CYS A 47 -6.46 14.72 -4.53
C CYS A 47 -7.11 16.03 -4.05
N ARG A 48 -7.95 16.67 -4.89
CA ARG A 48 -8.71 17.86 -4.46
C ARG A 48 -9.67 17.55 -3.31
N LEU A 49 -10.34 16.41 -3.36
CA LEU A 49 -11.24 15.98 -2.28
C LEU A 49 -10.48 15.78 -0.98
N VAL A 50 -9.35 15.06 -1.02
CA VAL A 50 -8.48 14.83 0.14
C VAL A 50 -8.02 16.16 0.74
N ALA A 51 -7.51 17.08 -0.11
CA ALA A 51 -7.05 18.40 0.34
C ALA A 51 -8.16 19.22 1.02
N ALA A 52 -9.41 19.12 0.54
CA ALA A 52 -10.55 19.82 1.13
C ALA A 52 -10.92 19.32 2.54
N HIS A 53 -10.52 18.10 2.91
CA HIS A 53 -10.74 17.54 4.25
C HIS A 53 -9.67 17.94 5.28
N GLY A 54 -8.69 18.77 4.88
CA GLY A 54 -7.66 19.32 5.75
C GLY A 54 -6.36 18.48 5.73
N PRO A 55 -5.39 18.87 6.57
CA PRO A 55 -4.07 18.28 6.53
C PRO A 55 -4.09 16.78 6.88
N ILE A 56 -3.21 16.04 6.25
CA ILE A 56 -2.98 14.61 6.46
C ILE A 56 -1.53 14.39 6.90
N ASP A 57 -1.27 13.30 7.63
CA ASP A 57 0.05 12.98 8.17
C ASP A 57 0.79 11.97 7.28
N ALA A 58 0.07 11.10 6.59
CA ALA A 58 0.63 10.13 5.67
C ALA A 58 -0.36 9.72 4.59
N LEU A 59 0.20 9.34 3.43
CA LEU A 59 -0.51 8.69 2.32
C LEU A 59 -0.01 7.25 2.19
N LEU A 60 -0.92 6.30 2.09
CA LEU A 60 -0.64 4.92 1.72
C LEU A 60 -1.16 4.67 0.31
N LEU A 61 -0.28 4.31 -0.61
CA LEU A 61 -0.61 3.91 -1.97
C LEU A 61 -0.54 2.38 -2.02
N THR A 62 -1.70 1.74 -2.17
CA THR A 62 -1.83 0.30 -1.92
C THR A 62 -2.01 -0.53 -3.19
N GLY A 63 -1.24 -0.20 -4.22
CA GLY A 63 -1.10 -1.01 -5.43
C GLY A 63 -1.95 -0.56 -6.60
N ASP A 64 -1.64 -1.14 -7.76
CA ASP A 64 -2.19 -0.79 -9.06
C ASP A 64 -2.11 0.71 -9.34
N LEU A 65 -0.91 1.24 -9.09
CA LEU A 65 -0.64 2.68 -9.18
C LEU A 65 -0.47 3.11 -10.63
N ALA A 66 0.16 2.26 -11.44
CA ALA A 66 0.31 2.42 -12.87
C ALA A 66 -0.46 1.31 -13.61
N GLY A 67 -0.99 1.64 -14.79
CA GLY A 67 -1.58 0.65 -15.68
C GLY A 67 -0.48 -0.02 -16.51
N ASP A 68 -0.51 -1.35 -16.59
CA ASP A 68 0.34 -2.15 -17.47
C ASP A 68 1.84 -1.78 -17.43
N GLU A 69 2.41 -1.74 -16.24
CA GLU A 69 3.84 -1.50 -16.00
C GLU A 69 4.34 -0.13 -16.55
N ALA A 70 3.48 0.88 -16.62
CA ALA A 70 3.79 2.20 -17.16
C ALA A 70 4.74 2.98 -16.22
N GLU A 71 6.05 2.77 -16.31
CA GLU A 71 7.03 3.41 -15.42
C GLU A 71 6.95 4.94 -15.40
N ASP A 72 6.67 5.58 -16.54
CA ASP A 72 6.51 7.03 -16.63
C ASP A 72 5.31 7.57 -15.82
N ALA A 73 4.33 6.72 -15.52
CA ALA A 73 3.18 7.09 -14.73
C ALA A 73 3.53 7.40 -13.27
N TYR A 74 4.53 6.72 -12.69
CA TYR A 74 4.92 6.93 -11.29
C TYR A 74 5.44 8.34 -11.01
N GLY A 75 6.11 8.96 -11.99
CA GLY A 75 6.54 10.35 -11.88
C GLY A 75 5.34 11.29 -11.75
N ARG A 76 4.33 11.13 -12.63
CA ARG A 76 3.09 11.93 -12.57
C ARG A 76 2.29 11.67 -11.29
N LEU A 77 2.25 10.42 -10.83
CA LEU A 77 1.64 10.10 -9.53
C LEU A 77 2.31 10.91 -8.42
N GLY A 78 3.64 10.85 -8.33
CA GLY A 78 4.39 11.61 -7.32
C GLY A 78 4.09 13.10 -7.37
N GLU A 79 4.10 13.71 -8.58
CA GLU A 79 3.77 15.12 -8.78
C GLU A 79 2.34 15.47 -8.32
N ALA A 80 1.36 14.64 -8.64
CA ALA A 80 -0.03 14.85 -8.21
C ALA A 80 -0.18 14.84 -6.68
N LEU A 81 0.60 13.99 -5.99
CA LEU A 81 0.54 13.87 -4.53
C LEU A 81 1.26 15.00 -3.78
N VAL A 82 2.19 15.72 -4.43
CA VAL A 82 2.91 16.85 -3.80
C VAL A 82 1.96 17.88 -3.20
N SER A 83 0.83 18.14 -3.86
CA SER A 83 -0.16 19.11 -3.40
C SER A 83 -0.81 18.75 -2.07
N LEU A 84 -0.72 17.49 -1.63
CA LEU A 84 -1.28 17.01 -0.35
C LEU A 84 -0.35 17.26 0.84
N GLY A 85 0.93 17.59 0.59
CA GLY A 85 1.89 18.03 1.59
C GLY A 85 2.27 16.98 2.64
N ALA A 86 2.00 15.70 2.38
CA ALA A 86 2.30 14.60 3.27
C ALA A 86 3.25 13.58 2.64
N PRO A 87 4.07 12.87 3.43
CA PRO A 87 4.86 11.77 2.92
C PRO A 87 3.94 10.64 2.43
N SER A 88 4.31 10.03 1.30
CA SER A 88 3.59 8.90 0.73
C SER A 88 4.43 7.62 0.79
N PHE A 89 3.78 6.50 1.08
CA PHE A 89 4.37 5.17 1.19
C PHE A 89 3.61 4.25 0.25
N TRP A 90 4.35 3.51 -0.58
CA TRP A 90 3.80 2.79 -1.71
C TRP A 90 4.09 1.29 -1.58
N LEU A 91 3.14 0.46 -1.98
CA LEU A 91 3.32 -0.96 -2.26
C LEU A 91 2.75 -1.29 -3.65
N PRO A 92 3.26 -2.31 -4.35
CA PRO A 92 2.78 -2.65 -5.68
C PRO A 92 1.51 -3.49 -5.64
N GLY A 93 0.72 -3.37 -6.71
CA GLY A 93 -0.32 -4.31 -7.11
C GLY A 93 0.13 -5.19 -8.29
N ASN A 94 -0.78 -5.96 -8.86
CA ASN A 94 -0.45 -6.87 -9.96
C ASN A 94 -0.22 -6.16 -11.31
N HIS A 95 -0.75 -4.96 -11.51
CA HIS A 95 -0.51 -4.15 -12.71
C HIS A 95 0.77 -3.32 -12.63
N ASP A 96 1.36 -3.18 -11.46
CA ASP A 96 2.57 -2.40 -11.29
C ASP A 96 3.81 -3.15 -11.81
N ALA A 97 4.81 -2.39 -12.27
CA ALA A 97 6.11 -2.95 -12.60
C ALA A 97 6.75 -3.63 -11.38
N ILE A 98 7.63 -4.60 -11.62
CA ILE A 98 8.41 -5.22 -10.55
C ILE A 98 9.48 -4.24 -10.10
N TRP A 99 9.30 -3.67 -8.91
CA TRP A 99 10.22 -2.69 -8.36
C TRP A 99 11.48 -3.34 -7.81
N SER A 100 12.62 -2.78 -8.19
CA SER A 100 13.94 -3.20 -7.71
C SER A 100 14.45 -2.23 -6.63
N ASP A 101 15.50 -2.66 -5.92
CA ASP A 101 16.18 -1.82 -4.93
C ASP A 101 16.82 -0.56 -5.54
N ASP A 102 17.02 -0.55 -6.86
CA ASP A 102 17.58 0.58 -7.60
C ASP A 102 16.52 1.50 -8.22
N HIS A 103 15.24 1.21 -7.99
CA HIS A 103 14.14 2.04 -8.53
C HIS A 103 14.28 3.50 -8.07
N PRO A 104 14.10 4.49 -8.96
CA PRO A 104 14.26 5.92 -8.62
C PRO A 104 13.38 6.40 -7.46
N LEU A 105 12.21 5.78 -7.30
CA LEU A 105 11.22 6.13 -6.26
C LEU A 105 11.31 5.23 -5.02
N LYS A 106 12.40 4.46 -4.85
CA LYS A 106 12.58 3.51 -3.73
C LYS A 106 12.40 4.11 -2.33
N TRP A 107 12.54 5.42 -2.20
CA TRP A 107 12.34 6.11 -0.93
C TRP A 107 10.88 6.09 -0.44
N HIS A 108 9.91 5.85 -1.34
CA HIS A 108 8.52 5.61 -0.99
C HIS A 108 8.27 4.17 -0.47
N PHE A 109 9.14 3.22 -0.80
CA PHE A 109 8.93 1.80 -0.55
C PHE A 109 9.39 1.43 0.85
N LYS A 110 8.64 1.86 1.85
CA LYS A 110 8.93 1.54 3.26
C LYS A 110 8.16 0.33 3.73
N ARG A 111 8.87 -0.62 4.34
CA ARG A 111 8.28 -1.81 4.94
C ARG A 111 7.37 -1.47 6.11
N THR A 112 7.79 -0.53 6.93
CA THR A 112 7.05 -0.11 8.13
C THR A 112 6.94 1.40 8.19
N VAL A 113 5.73 1.89 8.45
CA VAL A 113 5.47 3.29 8.76
C VAL A 113 5.07 3.39 10.22
N ARG A 114 5.90 4.04 11.02
CA ARG A 114 5.68 4.19 12.46
C ARG A 114 5.06 5.55 12.77
N LEU A 115 3.84 5.53 13.25
CA LEU A 115 3.13 6.70 13.77
C LEU A 115 3.27 6.76 15.30
N PRO A 116 2.92 7.86 15.99
CA PRO A 116 3.03 7.94 17.45
C PRO A 116 2.35 6.79 18.19
N HIS A 117 1.18 6.33 17.73
CA HIS A 117 0.35 5.34 18.42
C HIS A 117 0.10 4.05 17.63
N TRP A 118 0.54 3.97 16.36
CA TRP A 118 0.31 2.86 15.45
C TRP A 118 1.57 2.52 14.68
N ASP A 119 1.74 1.27 14.37
CA ASP A 119 2.66 0.81 13.34
C ASP A 119 1.86 0.31 12.13
N ILE A 120 2.30 0.64 10.93
CA ILE A 120 1.72 0.17 9.68
C ILE A 120 2.75 -0.70 9.00
N LEU A 121 2.41 -1.96 8.76
CA LEU A 121 3.22 -2.89 7.98
C LEU A 121 2.71 -2.92 6.54
N MET A 122 3.59 -2.64 5.60
CA MET A 122 3.33 -2.71 4.16
C MET A 122 3.83 -4.06 3.64
N LEU A 123 2.95 -4.92 3.13
CA LEU A 123 3.31 -6.23 2.58
C LEU A 123 3.10 -6.27 1.07
N ASN A 124 4.11 -6.75 0.37
CA ASN A 124 4.03 -6.96 -1.07
C ASN A 124 3.34 -8.30 -1.36
N THR A 125 2.20 -8.23 -2.01
CA THR A 125 1.44 -9.41 -2.47
C THR A 125 1.54 -9.63 -3.98
N GLN A 126 2.37 -8.85 -4.68
CA GLN A 126 2.58 -9.02 -6.12
C GLN A 126 3.20 -10.39 -6.40
N HIS A 127 2.56 -11.14 -7.30
CA HIS A 127 3.03 -12.45 -7.77
C HIS A 127 3.35 -12.34 -9.26
N PRO A 128 4.62 -12.35 -9.66
CA PRO A 128 5.00 -12.15 -11.05
C PRO A 128 4.30 -13.12 -12.00
N GLY A 129 3.62 -12.58 -13.00
CA GLY A 129 2.89 -13.37 -14.01
C GLY A 129 1.52 -13.90 -13.58
N ALA A 130 1.04 -13.52 -12.40
CA ALA A 130 -0.31 -13.84 -11.92
C ALA A 130 -1.11 -12.59 -11.60
N VAL A 131 -2.44 -12.68 -11.70
CA VAL A 131 -3.36 -11.64 -11.24
C VAL A 131 -3.64 -11.80 -9.75
N ALA A 132 -3.76 -13.04 -9.27
CA ALA A 132 -3.92 -13.33 -7.84
C ALA A 132 -2.65 -13.02 -7.04
N GLY A 133 -2.84 -12.59 -5.81
CA GLY A 133 -1.74 -12.26 -4.92
C GLY A 133 -1.06 -13.48 -4.31
N TYR A 134 0.19 -13.29 -3.88
CA TYR A 134 0.95 -14.27 -3.12
C TYR A 134 1.93 -13.58 -2.16
N LEU A 135 1.98 -14.02 -0.92
CA LEU A 135 2.96 -13.55 0.06
C LEU A 135 4.20 -14.44 0.02
N ALA A 136 5.32 -13.90 -0.45
CA ALA A 136 6.60 -14.59 -0.40
C ALA A 136 7.01 -14.89 1.06
N ASP A 137 7.89 -15.86 1.27
CA ASP A 137 8.36 -16.22 2.62
C ASP A 137 8.91 -15.01 3.38
N SER A 138 9.62 -14.10 2.71
CA SER A 138 10.12 -12.86 3.28
C SER A 138 9.03 -11.89 3.75
N GLU A 139 7.85 -11.94 3.14
CA GLU A 139 6.70 -11.15 3.57
C GLU A 139 6.05 -11.76 4.84
N ILE A 140 5.99 -13.09 4.87
CA ILE A 140 5.52 -13.81 6.06
C ILE A 140 6.48 -13.59 7.25
N GLU A 141 7.79 -13.65 7.01
CA GLU A 141 8.80 -13.34 8.04
C GLU A 141 8.69 -11.90 8.55
N ALA A 142 8.48 -10.93 7.65
CA ALA A 142 8.28 -9.53 8.03
C ALA A 142 7.01 -9.36 8.88
N LEU A 143 5.94 -10.08 8.55
CA LEU A 143 4.70 -10.09 9.33
C LEU A 143 4.94 -10.67 10.72
N GLU A 144 5.65 -11.79 10.84
CA GLU A 144 5.98 -12.42 12.13
C GLU A 144 6.76 -11.45 13.03
N GLN A 145 7.77 -10.78 12.49
CA GLN A 145 8.56 -9.78 13.23
C GLN A 145 7.71 -8.59 13.68
N ALA A 146 6.79 -8.12 12.83
CA ALA A 146 5.90 -7.02 13.18
C ALA A 146 4.88 -7.42 14.27
N VAL A 147 4.37 -8.64 14.21
CA VAL A 147 3.48 -9.20 15.24
C VAL A 147 4.20 -9.32 16.58
N GLU A 148 5.42 -9.88 16.60
CA GLU A 148 6.24 -9.97 17.81
C GLU A 148 6.54 -8.58 18.41
N HIS A 149 6.86 -7.62 17.55
CA HIS A 149 7.07 -6.23 17.99
C HIS A 149 5.79 -5.65 18.59
N ALA A 150 4.65 -5.82 17.95
CA ALA A 150 3.36 -5.34 18.45
C ALA A 150 2.98 -5.97 19.79
N GLN A 151 3.21 -7.28 19.96
CA GLN A 151 3.00 -7.99 21.24
C GLN A 151 3.89 -7.44 22.35
N THR A 152 5.19 -7.26 22.06
CA THR A 152 6.18 -6.81 23.04
C THR A 152 5.95 -5.37 23.47
N THR A 153 5.60 -4.49 22.52
CA THR A 153 5.44 -3.06 22.79
C THR A 153 4.02 -2.65 23.17
N GLY A 154 3.04 -3.51 22.91
CA GLY A 154 1.61 -3.19 23.05
C GLY A 154 1.10 -2.21 22.00
N ARG A 155 1.85 -1.93 20.93
CA ARG A 155 1.46 -1.01 19.85
C ARG A 155 0.47 -1.70 18.91
N PRO A 156 -0.63 -1.04 18.53
CA PRO A 156 -1.51 -1.54 17.49
C PRO A 156 -0.77 -1.65 16.16
N LEU A 157 -1.08 -2.69 15.39
CA LEU A 157 -0.53 -2.97 14.07
C LEU A 157 -1.64 -2.92 13.02
N LEU A 158 -1.47 -2.09 11.99
CA LEU A 158 -2.24 -2.11 10.76
C LEU A 158 -1.40 -2.82 9.70
N VAL A 159 -1.99 -3.78 9.00
CA VAL A 159 -1.34 -4.44 7.86
C VAL A 159 -2.00 -3.97 6.57
N ALA A 160 -1.20 -3.47 5.65
CA ALA A 160 -1.63 -3.02 4.34
C ALA A 160 -1.12 -3.96 3.25
N THR A 161 -2.03 -4.44 2.41
CA THR A 161 -1.78 -5.27 1.24
C THR A 161 -2.57 -4.72 0.06
N HIS A 162 -2.18 -5.07 -1.17
CA HIS A 162 -3.00 -4.81 -2.35
C HIS A 162 -4.11 -5.88 -2.47
N HIS A 163 -3.72 -7.14 -2.55
CA HIS A 163 -4.70 -8.22 -2.67
C HIS A 163 -5.37 -8.53 -1.33
N PRO A 164 -6.68 -8.84 -1.33
CA PRO A 164 -7.40 -9.25 -0.13
C PRO A 164 -6.78 -10.49 0.53
N LEU A 165 -6.69 -10.48 1.87
CA LEU A 165 -6.27 -11.65 2.66
C LEU A 165 -7.47 -12.48 3.15
N MET A 166 -8.68 -11.99 2.95
CA MET A 166 -9.92 -12.66 3.32
C MET A 166 -11.05 -12.24 2.37
N PRO A 167 -12.08 -13.06 2.20
CA PRO A 167 -13.20 -12.71 1.35
C PRO A 167 -13.83 -11.38 1.76
N VAL A 168 -14.07 -10.52 0.78
CA VAL A 168 -14.71 -9.21 0.95
C VAL A 168 -16.16 -9.20 0.49
N GLY A 169 -16.65 -10.33 -0.03
CA GLY A 169 -18.03 -10.50 -0.52
C GLY A 169 -18.24 -9.97 -1.94
N CYS A 170 -17.18 -9.81 -2.70
CA CYS A 170 -17.20 -9.49 -4.12
C CYS A 170 -16.51 -10.63 -4.89
N GLU A 171 -17.30 -11.42 -5.63
CA GLU A 171 -16.86 -12.68 -6.25
C GLU A 171 -15.55 -12.53 -7.02
N TRP A 172 -15.45 -11.56 -7.93
CA TRP A 172 -14.25 -11.38 -8.74
C TRP A 172 -13.03 -10.91 -7.93
N LEU A 173 -13.21 -10.11 -6.85
CA LEU A 173 -12.11 -9.74 -5.94
C LEU A 173 -11.69 -10.92 -5.07
N ASP A 174 -12.63 -11.73 -4.65
CA ASP A 174 -12.35 -12.91 -3.82
C ASP A 174 -11.58 -13.98 -4.62
N GLU A 175 -11.76 -14.04 -5.96
CA GLU A 175 -11.02 -14.93 -6.86
C GLU A 175 -9.54 -14.53 -7.05
N ILE A 176 -9.22 -13.24 -6.88
CA ILE A 176 -7.85 -12.71 -7.06
C ILE A 176 -7.16 -12.36 -5.74
N GLY A 177 -7.72 -12.77 -4.62
CA GLY A 177 -7.09 -12.64 -3.30
C GLY A 177 -5.72 -13.30 -3.22
N ALA A 178 -5.00 -13.10 -2.12
CA ALA A 178 -3.71 -13.75 -1.92
C ALA A 178 -3.90 -15.26 -1.69
N GLU A 179 -3.34 -16.11 -2.58
CA GLU A 179 -3.53 -17.56 -2.57
C GLU A 179 -3.11 -18.22 -1.25
N ASN A 180 -2.07 -17.70 -0.60
CA ASN A 180 -1.57 -18.20 0.68
C ASN A 180 -1.95 -17.31 1.88
N ALA A 181 -3.02 -16.51 1.76
CA ALA A 181 -3.50 -15.59 2.79
C ALA A 181 -3.68 -16.24 4.17
N GLN A 182 -4.07 -17.52 4.20
CA GLN A 182 -4.24 -18.27 5.45
C GLN A 182 -2.97 -18.30 6.31
N ALA A 183 -1.79 -18.33 5.67
CA ALA A 183 -0.52 -18.28 6.37
C ALA A 183 -0.34 -16.94 7.12
N ALA A 184 -0.70 -15.82 6.50
CA ALA A 184 -0.65 -14.50 7.13
C ALA A 184 -1.70 -14.36 8.23
N LEU A 185 -2.93 -14.78 7.97
CA LEU A 185 -4.01 -14.69 8.96
C LEU A 185 -3.69 -15.47 10.25
N GLN A 186 -3.07 -16.65 10.12
CA GLN A 186 -2.62 -17.42 11.29
C GLN A 186 -1.58 -16.68 12.13
N ARG A 187 -0.68 -15.88 11.50
CA ARG A 187 0.30 -15.06 12.23
C ARG A 187 -0.34 -13.87 12.96
N LEU A 188 -1.49 -13.40 12.49
CA LEU A 188 -2.23 -12.30 13.12
C LEU A 188 -3.08 -12.74 14.32
N VAL A 189 -3.43 -14.02 14.44
CA VAL A 189 -4.25 -14.55 15.56
C VAL A 189 -3.78 -14.05 16.94
N PRO A 190 -2.47 -14.03 17.27
CA PRO A 190 -2.02 -13.57 18.59
C PRO A 190 -2.37 -12.11 18.91
N LEU A 191 -2.72 -11.28 17.92
CA LEU A 191 -3.13 -9.89 18.11
C LEU A 191 -4.66 -9.73 18.18
N SER A 192 -5.45 -10.73 17.81
CA SER A 192 -6.90 -10.65 17.72
C SER A 192 -7.60 -10.32 19.06
N GLU A 193 -6.98 -10.64 20.18
CA GLU A 193 -7.49 -10.29 21.52
C GLU A 193 -7.28 -8.80 21.88
N ARG A 194 -6.54 -8.05 21.08
CA ARG A 194 -6.23 -6.62 21.27
C ARG A 194 -6.80 -5.72 20.17
N ALA A 195 -7.43 -6.30 19.14
CA ALA A 195 -8.14 -5.55 18.12
C ALA A 195 -9.44 -5.02 18.70
N VAL A 196 -9.50 -3.76 19.00
CA VAL A 196 -10.72 -3.03 19.34
C VAL A 196 -11.26 -2.40 18.09
#